data_5227a77e97bc1ae3651af78f743ee45a
#
_entry.id   5227a77e97bc1ae3651af78f743ee45a
#
_cell.length_a   1.000
_cell.length_b   1.000
_cell.length_c   1.000
_cell.angle_alpha   90.00
_cell.angle_beta   90.00
_cell.angle_gamma   90.00
#
_symmetry.space_group_name_H-M   'P 1'
#
loop_
_entity.id
_entity.type
_entity.pdbx_description
1 polymer ?
#
loop_
_entity_poly.entity_id
_entity_poly.type
_entity_poly.pdbx_seq_one_letter_code
_entity_poly.pdbx_strand_id
1 'polypeptide(L)'
;MRVQTRSHKLLVWSVLSLLGAASTNLLSPSKAIAQVNNADLACYLHSPDGQQYDLSALCGGFTAPVAAQSRSVTLQTGDVQVTLRWDTDADLDLYVIDPSGNEVSFFNPRVPSGGQLDVDANSGCFERMASPVENIFWPTGEGVTGDYEVVVEMFAQCNDVAPANYTLDILTHGEVQTHTGSIASDTQPGDRYPFSLSEVSANTETPAVIEGTSRLPGVPAQ
;
A
#
# COMPACT_ATOMS: atom_id res chain seq x y z
N MET A 1 52.66 -6.01 -34.69
CA MET A 1 52.36 -4.85 -33.85
C MET A 1 52.14 -3.66 -34.78
N ARG A 2 50.87 -3.31 -35.07
CA ARG A 2 50.52 -2.15 -35.92
C ARG A 2 49.59 -1.27 -35.14
N VAL A 3 50.03 -0.11 -34.74
CA VAL A 3 49.29 0.95 -34.11
C VAL A 3 48.57 1.74 -35.20
N GLN A 4 47.22 1.80 -35.12
CA GLN A 4 46.43 2.61 -36.03
C GLN A 4 45.91 3.84 -35.27
N THR A 5 46.49 4.98 -35.58
CA THR A 5 46.06 6.31 -35.15
C THR A 5 44.87 6.75 -35.99
N ARG A 6 43.73 7.01 -35.38
CA ARG A 6 42.58 7.69 -36.02
C ARG A 6 42.63 9.19 -35.75
N SER A 7 42.77 9.92 -36.85
CA SER A 7 42.66 11.38 -36.93
C SER A 7 41.25 11.86 -36.59
N HIS A 8 41.13 12.79 -35.65
CA HIS A 8 39.92 13.58 -35.45
C HIS A 8 39.94 14.80 -36.36
N LYS A 9 38.96 14.89 -37.25
CA LYS A 9 38.71 16.10 -38.06
C LYS A 9 37.89 17.07 -37.22
N LEU A 10 38.48 18.20 -36.88
CA LEU A 10 37.82 19.39 -36.35
C LEU A 10 37.00 20.05 -37.47
N LEU A 11 35.71 20.09 -37.31
CA LEU A 11 34.79 20.92 -38.12
C LEU A 11 34.57 22.24 -37.37
N VAL A 12 35.18 23.28 -37.91
CA VAL A 12 34.91 24.68 -37.51
C VAL A 12 33.63 25.10 -38.16
N TRP A 13 32.60 25.43 -37.38
CA TRP A 13 31.38 26.08 -37.86
C TRP A 13 31.38 27.54 -37.46
N SER A 14 31.24 28.34 -38.45
CA SER A 14 31.22 29.80 -38.41
C SER A 14 30.06 30.36 -37.58
N VAL A 15 30.38 31.34 -36.78
CA VAL A 15 29.40 32.19 -36.05
C VAL A 15 28.69 33.08 -37.05
N LEU A 16 27.41 32.93 -37.22
CA LEU A 16 26.57 33.90 -37.92
C LEU A 16 25.72 34.60 -36.85
N SER A 17 26.04 35.84 -36.57
CA SER A 17 25.28 36.73 -35.70
C SER A 17 23.96 37.12 -36.35
N LEU A 18 22.84 36.74 -35.74
CA LEU A 18 21.54 37.28 -36.06
C LEU A 18 20.99 37.99 -34.83
N LEU A 19 20.95 39.29 -34.88
CA LEU A 19 20.13 40.15 -34.02
C LEU A 19 18.65 39.75 -34.23
N GLY A 20 18.02 39.26 -33.19
CA GLY A 20 16.61 38.89 -33.22
C GLY A 20 15.92 39.18 -31.91
N ALA A 21 15.19 40.30 -31.88
CA ALA A 21 13.99 40.60 -31.11
C ALA A 21 13.91 40.06 -29.68
N ALA A 22 13.99 40.95 -28.72
CA ALA A 22 13.54 40.73 -27.35
C ALA A 22 12.05 40.37 -27.34
N SER A 23 11.76 39.08 -27.29
CA SER A 23 10.41 38.61 -26.95
C SER A 23 10.23 38.78 -25.45
N THR A 24 9.50 39.80 -25.05
CA THR A 24 8.94 39.92 -23.69
C THR A 24 7.96 38.77 -23.52
N ASN A 25 8.44 37.67 -22.91
CA ASN A 25 7.54 36.63 -22.40
C ASN A 25 6.72 37.29 -21.30
N LEU A 26 5.51 37.73 -21.63
CA LEU A 26 4.45 38.00 -20.70
C LEU A 26 4.19 36.67 -19.97
N LEU A 27 4.71 36.55 -18.75
CA LEU A 27 4.32 35.52 -17.81
C LEU A 27 2.81 35.64 -17.63
N SER A 28 2.06 34.77 -18.32
CA SER A 28 0.65 34.60 -18.01
C SER A 28 0.58 34.12 -16.56
N PRO A 29 -0.21 34.80 -15.71
CA PRO A 29 -0.40 34.32 -14.35
C PRO A 29 -1.05 32.95 -14.43
N SER A 30 -0.33 31.91 -14.01
CA SER A 30 -0.90 30.59 -13.81
C SER A 30 -2.08 30.74 -12.85
N LYS A 31 -3.27 30.37 -13.29
CA LYS A 31 -4.45 30.36 -12.43
C LYS A 31 -4.18 29.35 -11.32
N ALA A 32 -3.94 29.83 -10.10
CA ALA A 32 -3.96 29.00 -8.92
C ALA A 32 -5.38 28.44 -8.77
N ILE A 33 -5.53 27.14 -8.87
CA ILE A 33 -6.79 26.42 -8.58
C ILE A 33 -6.70 26.07 -7.10
N ALA A 34 -7.39 26.81 -6.26
CA ALA A 34 -7.60 26.43 -4.89
C ALA A 34 -8.61 25.28 -4.86
N GLN A 35 -8.17 24.07 -4.53
CA GLN A 35 -9.07 22.97 -4.21
C GLN A 35 -9.42 23.06 -2.73
N VAL A 36 -10.66 23.43 -2.46
CA VAL A 36 -11.22 23.34 -1.10
C VAL A 36 -11.82 21.97 -0.94
N ASN A 37 -11.08 21.05 -0.34
CA ASN A 37 -11.66 19.79 0.13
C ASN A 37 -12.47 20.08 1.38
N ASN A 38 -13.76 19.81 1.30
CA ASN A 38 -14.80 20.19 2.27
C ASN A 38 -14.67 19.54 3.66
N ALA A 39 -13.65 18.72 3.91
CA ALA A 39 -13.45 18.03 5.18
C ALA A 39 -12.48 18.72 6.13
N ASP A 40 -11.49 19.51 5.66
CA ASP A 40 -10.40 19.93 6.52
C ASP A 40 -10.02 21.40 6.43
N LEU A 41 -10.74 22.28 5.73
CA LEU A 41 -10.45 23.73 5.66
C LEU A 41 -8.94 24.08 5.57
N ALA A 42 -8.11 23.15 5.17
CA ALA A 42 -6.71 23.35 4.92
C ALA A 42 -6.54 24.03 3.56
N CYS A 43 -5.98 25.24 3.58
CA CYS A 43 -5.70 26.02 2.40
C CYS A 43 -4.23 25.83 2.03
N TYR A 44 -3.96 25.20 0.90
CA TYR A 44 -2.59 24.98 0.43
C TYR A 44 -2.48 25.19 -1.08
N LEU A 45 -1.29 25.52 -1.52
CA LEU A 45 -0.92 25.65 -2.93
C LEU A 45 0.14 24.61 -3.28
N HIS A 46 -0.06 23.89 -4.36
CA HIS A 46 1.00 23.10 -4.99
C HIS A 46 1.64 23.91 -6.12
N SER A 47 2.95 24.07 -6.06
CA SER A 47 3.71 24.63 -7.18
C SER A 47 3.96 23.59 -8.25
N PRO A 48 4.30 24.00 -9.50
CA PRO A 48 4.56 23.09 -10.60
C PRO A 48 5.76 22.14 -10.40
N ASP A 49 6.61 22.43 -9.42
CA ASP A 49 7.76 21.64 -8.99
C ASP A 49 7.45 20.69 -7.82
N GLY A 50 6.14 20.55 -7.47
CA GLY A 50 5.68 19.61 -6.44
C GLY A 50 5.78 20.11 -5.00
N GLN A 51 6.21 21.36 -4.77
CA GLN A 51 6.24 21.94 -3.42
C GLN A 51 4.83 22.30 -2.96
N GLN A 52 4.50 21.97 -1.70
CA GLN A 52 3.26 22.36 -1.06
C GLN A 52 3.49 23.53 -0.12
N TYR A 53 2.70 24.60 -0.30
CA TYR A 53 2.74 25.80 0.55
C TYR A 53 1.45 25.88 1.37
N ASP A 54 1.61 26.02 2.69
CA ASP A 54 0.49 26.24 3.61
C ASP A 54 0.05 27.72 3.52
N LEU A 55 -1.20 27.92 3.08
CA LEU A 55 -1.84 29.24 2.97
C LEU A 55 -2.92 29.45 4.05
N SER A 56 -2.96 28.64 5.09
CA SER A 56 -3.98 28.72 6.15
C SER A 56 -4.09 30.11 6.77
N ALA A 57 -2.97 30.84 6.87
CA ALA A 57 -2.93 32.22 7.35
C ALA A 57 -3.65 33.22 6.41
N LEU A 58 -3.78 32.91 5.13
CA LEU A 58 -4.41 33.78 4.13
C LEU A 58 -5.89 33.45 3.94
N CYS A 59 -6.33 32.25 4.30
CA CYS A 59 -7.71 31.81 4.13
C CYS A 59 -8.63 32.12 5.32
N GLY A 60 -8.19 32.98 6.22
CA GLY A 60 -9.00 33.55 7.31
C GLY A 60 -9.25 32.59 8.47
N GLY A 61 -8.33 32.58 9.40
CA GLY A 61 -8.58 32.52 10.83
C GLY A 61 -9.41 31.40 11.43
N PHE A 62 -9.41 30.18 10.88
CA PHE A 62 -9.83 29.02 11.66
C PHE A 62 -8.59 28.32 12.22
N THR A 63 -8.20 28.73 13.42
CA THR A 63 -7.30 27.95 14.25
C THR A 63 -8.08 26.75 14.80
N ALA A 64 -8.43 25.79 13.95
CA ALA A 64 -8.62 24.46 14.46
C ALA A 64 -7.24 23.98 14.93
N PRO A 65 -7.10 23.44 16.15
CA PRO A 65 -5.87 22.76 16.50
C PRO A 65 -5.69 21.69 15.45
N VAL A 66 -4.57 21.77 14.69
CA VAL A 66 -4.14 20.68 13.84
C VAL A 66 -3.71 19.58 14.80
N ALA A 67 -4.69 18.87 15.36
CA ALA A 67 -4.45 17.49 15.71
C ALA A 67 -4.03 16.87 14.38
N ALA A 68 -2.78 16.41 14.30
CA ALA A 68 -2.35 15.57 13.20
C ALA A 68 -3.40 14.46 13.10
N GLN A 69 -4.33 14.63 12.17
CA GLN A 69 -5.31 13.60 11.89
C GLN A 69 -4.49 12.51 11.20
N SER A 70 -4.07 11.55 11.99
CA SER A 70 -3.72 10.24 11.44
C SER A 70 -4.93 9.85 10.62
N ARG A 71 -4.85 9.97 9.30
CA ARG A 71 -5.87 9.37 8.42
C ARG A 71 -5.85 7.90 8.78
N SER A 72 -6.84 7.46 9.52
CA SER A 72 -7.02 6.04 9.77
C SER A 72 -7.34 5.41 8.43
N VAL A 73 -6.36 4.76 7.86
CA VAL A 73 -6.55 3.96 6.64
C VAL A 73 -7.47 2.81 7.03
N THR A 74 -8.60 2.68 6.34
CA THR A 74 -9.48 1.53 6.52
C THR A 74 -9.01 0.44 5.58
N LEU A 75 -8.48 -0.65 6.15
CA LEU A 75 -8.02 -1.81 5.40
C LEU A 75 -9.22 -2.68 5.02
N GLN A 76 -9.20 -3.21 3.80
CA GLN A 76 -10.14 -4.23 3.37
C GLN A 76 -9.73 -5.59 3.97
N THR A 77 -10.71 -6.50 4.10
CA THR A 77 -10.54 -7.82 4.69
C THR A 77 -11.36 -8.87 3.93
N GLY A 78 -11.15 -10.14 4.27
CA GLY A 78 -11.88 -11.25 3.65
C GLY A 78 -11.46 -12.60 4.19
N ASP A 79 -11.43 -13.63 3.33
CA ASP A 79 -10.99 -14.98 3.71
C ASP A 79 -9.49 -15.01 4.00
N VAL A 80 -8.74 -14.21 3.25
CA VAL A 80 -7.30 -13.94 3.47
C VAL A 80 -7.10 -12.45 3.56
N GLN A 81 -6.30 -12.02 4.53
CA GLN A 81 -5.77 -10.66 4.60
C GLN A 81 -4.33 -10.72 5.08
N VAL A 82 -3.44 -10.04 4.39
CA VAL A 82 -2.03 -9.91 4.74
C VAL A 82 -1.74 -8.44 4.92
N THR A 83 -1.36 -8.05 6.13
CA THR A 83 -1.11 -6.65 6.49
C THR A 83 0.32 -6.49 6.98
N LEU A 84 1.09 -5.66 6.30
CA LEU A 84 2.44 -5.27 6.65
C LEU A 84 2.43 -3.88 7.28
N ARG A 85 3.13 -3.67 8.40
CA ARG A 85 3.35 -2.36 9.06
C ARG A 85 4.80 -2.23 9.45
N TRP A 86 5.38 -1.03 9.33
CA TRP A 86 6.77 -0.78 9.71
C TRP A 86 6.96 0.59 10.36
N ASP A 87 8.18 0.84 10.87
CA ASP A 87 8.49 1.95 11.78
C ASP A 87 9.38 3.04 11.18
N THR A 88 9.65 2.99 9.87
CA THR A 88 10.54 3.93 9.17
C THR A 88 9.88 4.58 7.97
N ASP A 89 10.55 5.58 7.36
CA ASP A 89 10.15 6.19 6.09
C ASP A 89 10.49 5.30 4.87
N ALA A 90 11.16 4.16 5.07
CA ALA A 90 11.50 3.25 3.98
C ALA A 90 10.25 2.81 3.21
N ASP A 91 10.44 2.46 1.96
CA ASP A 91 9.46 1.85 1.09
C ASP A 91 9.63 0.33 1.16
N LEU A 92 8.72 -0.33 1.87
CA LEU A 92 8.66 -1.79 1.92
C LEU A 92 7.53 -2.26 1.03
N ASP A 93 7.81 -3.24 0.19
CA ASP A 93 6.86 -3.87 -0.71
C ASP A 93 6.36 -5.21 -0.16
N LEU A 94 5.04 -5.41 -0.24
CA LEU A 94 4.36 -6.65 0.09
C LEU A 94 3.97 -7.41 -1.17
N TYR A 95 4.35 -8.69 -1.25
CA TYR A 95 3.94 -9.61 -2.31
C TYR A 95 3.20 -10.79 -1.70
N VAL A 96 2.14 -11.23 -2.33
CA VAL A 96 1.46 -12.49 -1.97
C VAL A 96 1.25 -13.33 -3.21
N ILE A 97 1.85 -14.53 -3.21
CA ILE A 97 1.66 -15.54 -4.25
C ILE A 97 0.55 -16.47 -3.80
N ASP A 98 -0.49 -16.62 -4.61
CA ASP A 98 -1.63 -17.49 -4.34
C ASP A 98 -1.39 -18.94 -4.81
N PRO A 99 -2.26 -19.91 -4.41
CA PRO A 99 -2.13 -21.30 -4.84
C PRO A 99 -2.24 -21.52 -6.36
N SER A 100 -2.75 -20.54 -7.10
CA SER A 100 -2.82 -20.58 -8.57
C SER A 100 -1.55 -20.05 -9.23
N GLY A 101 -0.58 -19.56 -8.43
CA GLY A 101 0.67 -18.96 -8.89
C GLY A 101 0.54 -17.50 -9.34
N ASN A 102 -0.58 -16.85 -9.04
CA ASN A 102 -0.67 -15.40 -9.28
C ASN A 102 -0.01 -14.63 -8.13
N GLU A 103 0.71 -13.58 -8.46
CA GLU A 103 1.33 -12.66 -7.50
C GLU A 103 0.53 -11.38 -7.45
N VAL A 104 0.05 -11.02 -6.24
CA VAL A 104 -0.49 -9.69 -5.93
C VAL A 104 0.65 -8.84 -5.39
N SER A 105 0.84 -7.65 -5.96
CA SER A 105 1.88 -6.71 -5.59
C SER A 105 1.55 -5.32 -6.13
N PHE A 106 2.40 -4.34 -5.85
CA PHE A 106 2.34 -3.02 -6.48
C PHE A 106 2.27 -3.10 -8.02
N PHE A 107 3.06 -3.98 -8.64
CA PHE A 107 3.06 -4.14 -10.11
C PHE A 107 1.81 -4.84 -10.65
N ASN A 108 1.15 -5.64 -9.83
CA ASN A 108 -0.03 -6.41 -10.19
C ASN A 108 -1.07 -6.35 -9.07
N PRO A 109 -1.72 -5.18 -8.87
CA PRO A 109 -2.56 -4.92 -7.70
C PRO A 109 -3.88 -5.69 -7.68
N ARG A 110 -4.20 -6.44 -8.73
CA ARG A 110 -5.40 -7.28 -8.82
C ARG A 110 -5.12 -8.50 -9.67
N VAL A 111 -5.51 -9.68 -9.16
CA VAL A 111 -5.33 -10.95 -9.85
C VAL A 111 -6.66 -11.65 -10.11
N PRO A 112 -6.73 -12.56 -11.13
CA PRO A 112 -7.97 -13.25 -11.49
C PRO A 112 -8.55 -14.11 -10.36
N SER A 113 -7.75 -14.55 -9.41
CA SER A 113 -8.16 -15.32 -8.22
C SER A 113 -8.86 -14.46 -7.14
N GLY A 114 -9.07 -13.17 -7.38
CA GLY A 114 -9.73 -12.26 -6.45
C GLY A 114 -8.80 -11.45 -5.55
N GLY A 115 -7.50 -11.78 -5.50
CA GLY A 115 -6.52 -11.06 -4.69
C GLY A 115 -6.36 -9.60 -5.11
N GLN A 116 -6.26 -8.71 -4.11
CA GLN A 116 -6.18 -7.26 -4.31
C GLN A 116 -5.23 -6.61 -3.30
N LEU A 117 -4.39 -5.69 -3.79
CA LEU A 117 -3.67 -4.71 -2.98
C LEU A 117 -4.58 -3.46 -2.86
N ASP A 118 -4.96 -3.06 -1.65
CA ASP A 118 -5.82 -1.90 -1.40
C ASP A 118 -5.10 -0.72 -0.74
N VAL A 119 -3.97 -0.99 -0.11
CA VAL A 119 -3.12 0.05 0.49
C VAL A 119 -1.66 -0.24 0.16
N ASP A 120 -0.98 0.77 -0.36
CA ASP A 120 0.44 0.80 -0.72
C ASP A 120 1.03 2.09 -0.12
N ALA A 121 1.86 1.96 0.91
CA ALA A 121 2.41 3.08 1.66
C ALA A 121 3.84 3.38 1.25
N ASN A 122 4.21 4.67 1.27
CA ASN A 122 5.55 5.18 0.99
C ASN A 122 6.05 4.92 -0.44
N SER A 123 5.17 4.50 -1.35
CA SER A 123 5.47 4.08 -2.72
C SER A 123 6.44 5.02 -3.43
N GLY A 124 7.60 4.49 -3.85
CA GLY A 124 8.66 5.26 -4.49
C GLY A 124 9.21 6.42 -3.66
N CYS A 125 9.01 6.43 -2.36
CA CYS A 125 9.41 7.51 -1.43
C CYS A 125 8.68 8.86 -1.65
N PHE A 126 7.61 8.90 -2.43
CA PHE A 126 6.92 10.16 -2.79
C PHE A 126 5.92 10.62 -1.75
N GLU A 127 5.13 9.72 -1.20
CA GLU A 127 4.15 10.01 -0.16
C GLU A 127 4.50 9.22 1.10
N ARG A 128 4.68 9.91 2.22
CA ARG A 128 5.06 9.27 3.47
C ARG A 128 3.90 9.21 4.43
N MET A 129 3.67 8.04 4.96
CA MET A 129 2.71 7.80 6.01
C MET A 129 3.43 7.79 7.37
N ALA A 130 2.85 8.48 8.37
CA ALA A 130 3.40 8.47 9.73
C ALA A 130 3.35 7.08 10.39
N SER A 131 2.51 6.20 9.89
CA SER A 131 2.39 4.80 10.28
C SER A 131 2.16 4.02 8.99
N PRO A 132 3.26 3.68 8.29
CA PRO A 132 3.15 3.05 6.99
C PRO A 132 2.54 1.65 7.10
N VAL A 133 1.70 1.32 6.13
CA VAL A 133 0.97 0.06 6.05
C VAL A 133 0.75 -0.34 4.60
N GLU A 134 0.91 -1.62 4.31
CA GLU A 134 0.42 -2.26 3.09
C GLU A 134 -0.56 -3.35 3.42
N ASN A 135 -1.53 -3.56 2.52
CA ASN A 135 -2.57 -4.55 2.73
C ASN A 135 -2.98 -5.24 1.44
N ILE A 136 -2.88 -6.57 1.45
CA ILE A 136 -3.36 -7.44 0.38
C ILE A 136 -4.45 -8.33 0.96
N PHE A 137 -5.57 -8.51 0.23
CA PHE A 137 -6.68 -9.31 0.70
C PHE A 137 -7.37 -10.07 -0.43
N TRP A 138 -8.05 -11.16 -0.09
CA TRP A 138 -9.04 -11.86 -0.90
C TRP A 138 -10.40 -11.67 -0.24
N PRO A 139 -11.39 -11.08 -0.93
CA PRO A 139 -12.74 -10.88 -0.39
C PRO A 139 -13.34 -12.19 0.13
N THR A 140 -14.31 -12.07 1.04
CA THR A 140 -15.00 -13.24 1.59
C THR A 140 -15.68 -14.05 0.48
N GLY A 141 -15.37 -15.33 0.42
CA GLY A 141 -15.82 -16.28 -0.60
C GLY A 141 -14.94 -16.34 -1.85
N GLU A 142 -13.85 -15.55 -1.91
CA GLU A 142 -12.91 -15.52 -3.04
C GLU A 142 -11.53 -16.10 -2.71
N GLY A 143 -11.27 -16.43 -1.44
CA GLY A 143 -10.01 -17.06 -1.03
C GLY A 143 -9.82 -18.44 -1.70
N VAL A 144 -8.69 -18.63 -2.36
CA VAL A 144 -8.34 -19.91 -3.01
C VAL A 144 -7.75 -20.85 -1.98
N THR A 145 -8.34 -22.01 -1.79
CA THR A 145 -7.79 -23.05 -0.90
C THR A 145 -6.44 -23.54 -1.41
N GLY A 146 -5.46 -23.66 -0.52
CA GLY A 146 -4.11 -24.15 -0.84
C GLY A 146 -3.01 -23.33 -0.19
N ASP A 147 -1.79 -23.47 -0.70
CA ASP A 147 -0.59 -22.88 -0.14
C ASP A 147 -0.31 -21.51 -0.76
N TYR A 148 -0.07 -20.55 0.11
CA TYR A 148 0.31 -19.17 -0.21
C TYR A 148 1.74 -18.90 0.23
N GLU A 149 2.39 -17.93 -0.38
CA GLU A 149 3.65 -17.39 0.09
C GLU A 149 3.59 -15.87 0.17
N VAL A 150 3.93 -15.30 1.31
CA VAL A 150 4.14 -13.86 1.47
C VAL A 150 5.62 -13.56 1.31
N VAL A 151 5.94 -12.46 0.63
CA VAL A 151 7.29 -11.91 0.57
C VAL A 151 7.24 -10.46 1.02
N VAL A 152 8.17 -10.07 1.90
CA VAL A 152 8.38 -8.69 2.33
C VAL A 152 9.75 -8.27 1.85
N GLU A 153 9.82 -7.22 1.03
CA GLU A 153 11.08 -6.68 0.48
C GLU A 153 11.20 -5.19 0.79
N MET A 154 12.41 -4.67 0.78
CA MET A 154 12.64 -3.23 0.80
C MET A 154 12.88 -2.76 -0.64
N PHE A 155 11.95 -1.98 -1.17
CA PHE A 155 12.13 -1.33 -2.47
C PHE A 155 13.16 -0.19 -2.38
N ALA A 156 13.05 0.65 -1.35
CA ALA A 156 13.98 1.75 -1.14
C ALA A 156 14.09 2.16 0.33
N GLN A 157 15.31 2.53 0.74
CA GLN A 157 15.55 3.08 2.09
C GLN A 157 14.98 4.50 2.27
N CYS A 158 14.65 5.18 1.18
CA CYS A 158 14.24 6.58 1.16
C CYS A 158 15.28 7.49 1.85
N ASN A 159 14.90 8.11 2.98
CA ASN A 159 15.82 8.97 3.75
C ASN A 159 16.32 8.30 5.03
N ASP A 160 15.89 7.09 5.30
CA ASP A 160 16.30 6.34 6.48
C ASP A 160 17.53 5.50 6.18
N VAL A 161 18.48 5.53 7.11
CA VAL A 161 19.65 4.63 7.09
C VAL A 161 19.52 3.51 8.13
N ALA A 162 18.45 3.55 8.92
CA ALA A 162 18.14 2.53 9.91
C ALA A 162 17.43 1.33 9.25
N PRO A 163 17.59 0.11 9.80
CA PRO A 163 16.75 -0.99 9.39
C PRO A 163 15.26 -0.69 9.62
N ALA A 164 14.41 -1.08 8.69
CA ALA A 164 12.97 -1.04 8.87
C ALA A 164 12.53 -2.28 9.66
N ASN A 165 12.07 -2.08 10.89
CA ASN A 165 11.44 -3.16 11.66
C ASN A 165 9.97 -3.22 11.28
N TYR A 166 9.47 -4.41 11.05
CA TYR A 166 8.09 -4.59 10.61
C TYR A 166 7.34 -5.65 11.41
N THR A 167 6.02 -5.54 11.36
CA THR A 167 5.06 -6.54 11.80
C THR A 167 4.23 -6.96 10.59
N LEU A 168 4.11 -8.26 10.38
CA LEU A 168 3.30 -8.88 9.34
C LEU A 168 2.20 -9.69 10.00
N ASP A 169 0.94 -9.32 9.75
CA ASP A 169 -0.23 -10.05 10.20
C ASP A 169 -0.84 -10.80 9.03
N ILE A 170 -1.01 -12.11 9.17
CA ILE A 170 -1.68 -12.98 8.19
C ILE A 170 -2.98 -13.48 8.82
N LEU A 171 -4.11 -13.00 8.31
CA LEU A 171 -5.44 -13.42 8.69
C LEU A 171 -5.95 -14.47 7.71
N THR A 172 -6.41 -15.61 8.22
CA THR A 172 -7.12 -16.66 7.47
C THR A 172 -8.36 -17.08 8.24
N HIS A 173 -9.55 -16.94 7.64
CA HIS A 173 -10.84 -17.30 8.26
C HIS A 173 -11.03 -16.78 9.70
N GLY A 174 -10.52 -15.58 9.98
CA GLY A 174 -10.65 -14.94 11.30
C GLY A 174 -9.55 -15.29 12.31
N GLU A 175 -8.62 -16.18 11.96
CA GLU A 175 -7.42 -16.46 12.76
C GLU A 175 -6.25 -15.61 12.26
N VAL A 176 -5.50 -15.00 13.18
CA VAL A 176 -4.35 -14.14 12.86
C VAL A 176 -3.06 -14.80 13.29
N GLN A 177 -2.11 -14.88 12.37
CA GLN A 177 -0.71 -15.21 12.65
C GLN A 177 0.12 -13.93 12.50
N THR A 178 0.89 -13.59 13.53
CA THR A 178 1.74 -12.39 13.55
C THR A 178 3.21 -12.79 13.47
N HIS A 179 3.93 -12.18 12.54
CA HIS A 179 5.36 -12.29 12.38
C HIS A 179 6.01 -10.92 12.56
N THR A 180 7.27 -10.90 12.95
CA THR A 180 8.09 -9.69 13.03
C THR A 180 9.41 -9.90 12.32
N GLY A 181 9.91 -8.88 11.65
CA GLY A 181 11.17 -8.93 10.95
C GLY A 181 11.86 -7.57 10.92
N SER A 182 13.02 -7.54 10.25
CA SER A 182 13.80 -6.32 10.08
C SER A 182 14.60 -6.40 8.78
N ILE A 183 14.43 -5.43 7.91
CA ILE A 183 15.15 -5.33 6.64
C ILE A 183 16.09 -4.12 6.71
N ALA A 184 17.38 -4.37 6.48
CA ALA A 184 18.43 -3.35 6.64
C ALA A 184 18.75 -2.59 5.36
N SER A 185 18.44 -3.15 4.19
CA SER A 185 18.74 -2.54 2.89
C SER A 185 17.94 -3.17 1.76
N ASP A 186 17.81 -2.45 0.65
CA ASP A 186 17.23 -2.89 -0.62
C ASP A 186 18.02 -4.00 -1.34
N THR A 187 19.22 -4.32 -0.85
CA THR A 187 20.05 -5.44 -1.37
C THR A 187 19.87 -6.73 -0.54
N GLN A 188 19.16 -6.67 0.58
CA GLN A 188 18.84 -7.83 1.39
C GLN A 188 17.77 -8.66 0.66
N PRO A 189 17.89 -10.00 0.60
CA PRO A 189 16.81 -10.85 0.12
C PRO A 189 15.54 -10.64 0.94
N GLY A 190 14.40 -10.67 0.29
CA GLY A 190 13.11 -10.54 0.96
C GLY A 190 12.85 -11.70 1.94
N ASP A 191 12.18 -11.36 3.04
CA ASP A 191 11.73 -12.33 4.02
C ASP A 191 10.49 -13.06 3.51
N ARG A 192 10.40 -14.40 3.73
CA ARG A 192 9.35 -15.25 3.18
C ARG A 192 8.56 -15.96 4.26
N TYR A 193 7.23 -15.95 4.12
CA TYR A 193 6.29 -16.51 5.08
C TYR A 193 5.26 -17.39 4.35
N PRO A 194 5.45 -18.72 4.32
CA PRO A 194 4.45 -19.62 3.79
C PRO A 194 3.27 -19.77 4.76
N PHE A 195 2.05 -19.84 4.20
CA PHE A 195 0.86 -20.19 4.96
C PHE A 195 -0.12 -20.93 4.06
N SER A 196 -1.17 -21.54 4.65
CA SER A 196 -2.17 -22.28 3.89
C SER A 196 -3.57 -21.83 4.27
N LEU A 197 -4.45 -21.69 3.26
CA LEU A 197 -5.88 -21.54 3.46
C LEU A 197 -6.53 -22.92 3.30
N SER A 198 -7.16 -23.40 4.37
CA SER A 198 -7.95 -24.63 4.37
C SER A 198 -9.40 -24.35 3.99
N GLU A 199 -10.11 -25.34 3.46
CA GLU A 199 -11.56 -25.21 3.34
C GLU A 199 -12.21 -25.10 4.73
N VAL A 200 -13.20 -24.22 4.86
CA VAL A 200 -14.02 -24.17 6.06
C VAL A 200 -14.81 -25.47 6.12
N SER A 201 -14.40 -26.40 6.98
CA SER A 201 -15.23 -27.57 7.28
C SER A 201 -16.57 -27.05 7.84
N ALA A 202 -17.63 -27.13 7.06
CA ALA A 202 -18.98 -26.96 7.56
C ALA A 202 -19.23 -28.09 8.56
N ASN A 203 -18.91 -27.84 9.85
CA ASN A 203 -19.41 -28.71 10.90
C ASN A 203 -20.92 -28.61 10.87
N THR A 204 -21.52 -29.51 10.13
CA THR A 204 -22.93 -29.81 10.24
C THR A 204 -23.14 -30.52 11.58
N GLU A 205 -23.06 -29.78 12.67
CA GLU A 205 -23.72 -30.22 13.87
C GLU A 205 -25.23 -30.23 13.54
N THR A 206 -25.67 -31.38 13.05
CA THR A 206 -27.10 -31.68 13.05
C THR A 206 -27.57 -31.56 14.50
N PRO A 207 -28.44 -30.59 14.82
CA PRO A 207 -28.92 -30.49 16.19
C PRO A 207 -29.54 -31.84 16.55
N ALA A 208 -29.02 -32.47 17.61
CA ALA A 208 -29.57 -33.71 18.13
C ALA A 208 -31.03 -33.46 18.43
N VAL A 209 -31.91 -34.11 17.66
CA VAL A 209 -33.34 -34.11 17.94
C VAL A 209 -33.48 -34.83 19.27
N ILE A 210 -33.68 -34.07 20.34
CA ILE A 210 -34.07 -34.62 21.64
C ILE A 210 -35.48 -35.10 21.47
N GLU A 211 -35.69 -36.38 21.15
CA GLU A 211 -36.98 -37.02 21.33
C GLU A 211 -37.30 -37.08 22.80
N GLY A 212 -37.90 -35.99 23.26
CA GLY A 212 -38.54 -35.93 24.60
C GLY A 212 -39.79 -36.78 24.61
N THR A 213 -39.65 -38.06 24.96
CA THR A 213 -40.82 -38.86 25.38
C THR A 213 -41.33 -38.33 26.72
N SER A 214 -42.19 -37.31 26.61
CA SER A 214 -43.02 -36.86 27.75
C SER A 214 -44.11 -37.89 28.04
N ARG A 215 -43.80 -38.87 28.89
CA ARG A 215 -44.84 -39.67 29.55
C ARG A 215 -45.48 -38.83 30.65
N LEU A 216 -46.69 -38.39 30.41
CA LEU A 216 -47.53 -37.81 31.48
C LEU A 216 -47.90 -38.92 32.47
N PRO A 217 -47.78 -38.67 33.79
CA PRO A 217 -48.26 -39.61 34.82
C PRO A 217 -49.78 -39.68 34.80
N GLY A 218 -50.31 -40.94 34.83
CA GLY A 218 -51.73 -41.25 34.73
C GLY A 218 -52.62 -40.59 35.86
N VAL A 219 -53.78 -40.15 35.40
CA VAL A 219 -54.88 -39.77 36.24
C VAL A 219 -55.70 -41.05 36.50
N PRO A 220 -55.97 -41.40 37.76
CA PRO A 220 -56.86 -42.54 38.07
C PRO A 220 -58.30 -42.18 37.75
N ALA A 221 -59.01 -43.10 37.09
CA ALA A 221 -60.45 -43.03 36.85
C ALA A 221 -61.23 -43.23 38.15
N GLN A 222 -62.26 -42.41 38.35
CA GLN A 222 -63.41 -42.70 39.20
C GLN A 222 -64.63 -43.08 38.37
#